data_bbbc229accbb8b8554000d79aae54f04
#
_entry.id   bbbc229accbb8b8554000d79aae54f04
#
_cell.length_a   1.000
_cell.length_b   1.000
_cell.length_c   1.000
_cell.angle_alpha   90.00
_cell.angle_beta   90.00
_cell.angle_gamma   90.00
#
_symmetry.space_group_name_H-M   'P 1'
#
loop_
_entity.id
_entity.type
_entity.pdbx_description
1 polymer ?
#
loop_
_entity_poly.entity_id
_entity_poly.type
_entity_poly.pdbx_seq_one_letter_code
_entity_poly.pdbx_strand_id
1 'polypeptide(L)'
;METENQKKYSISAFFPVYNDWGTIPTMVLLAERVLEKYADNYEIILVDDGSNGLTKLVLERLKPKVKNLKIITHEKNKGYGGAIKSGIYGSKYELVFYTDGDAQYNPLELESLILAMKDEADIVNGYKIERNDPLYRKIIGRLYYYVTRMLFSFKIKDVDCDFRLMRRSLFENLELRYNSGIVCVEMISKLTMRGAKFAEVPVNHYYRMSGKSQFFNFRRIFNTGIHLLKLWYRIKIRKEY
;
A
#
# COMPACT_ATOMS: atom_id res chain seq x y z
N MET A 1 -23.92 24.25 -11.87
CA MET A 1 -22.59 23.68 -12.15
C MET A 1 -22.83 22.21 -12.51
N GLU A 2 -22.77 21.89 -13.77
CA GLU A 2 -22.91 20.52 -14.26
C GLU A 2 -21.81 19.67 -13.64
N THR A 3 -22.22 18.64 -12.94
CA THR A 3 -21.29 17.58 -12.50
C THR A 3 -20.77 16.93 -13.78
N GLU A 4 -19.53 17.29 -14.21
CA GLU A 4 -18.81 16.51 -15.21
C GLU A 4 -19.04 15.04 -14.90
N ASN A 5 -19.42 14.29 -15.92
CA ASN A 5 -19.71 12.86 -15.84
C ASN A 5 -18.39 12.14 -15.48
N GLN A 6 -18.03 12.17 -14.20
CA GLN A 6 -16.77 11.65 -13.71
C GLN A 6 -16.79 10.14 -13.90
N LYS A 7 -15.83 9.63 -14.67
CA LYS A 7 -15.66 8.19 -14.87
C LYS A 7 -15.54 7.51 -13.51
N LYS A 8 -16.47 6.64 -13.21
CA LYS A 8 -16.42 5.80 -12.02
C LYS A 8 -15.68 4.51 -12.34
N TYR A 9 -15.04 3.97 -11.34
CA TYR A 9 -14.24 2.75 -11.43
C TYR A 9 -14.78 1.69 -10.46
N SER A 10 -14.51 0.44 -10.76
CA SER A 10 -14.70 -0.63 -9.78
C SER A 10 -13.39 -0.82 -9.01
N ILE A 11 -13.45 -0.75 -7.67
CA ILE A 11 -12.26 -0.63 -6.80
C ILE A 11 -12.22 -1.74 -5.75
N SER A 12 -11.12 -2.47 -5.68
CA SER A 12 -10.76 -3.31 -4.53
C SER A 12 -9.84 -2.52 -3.60
N ALA A 13 -10.28 -2.22 -2.39
CA ALA A 13 -9.45 -1.58 -1.37
C ALA A 13 -8.96 -2.64 -0.38
N PHE A 14 -7.65 -2.72 -0.11
CA PHE A 14 -7.17 -3.66 0.89
C PHE A 14 -6.26 -3.00 1.94
N PHE A 15 -6.28 -3.60 3.13
CA PHE A 15 -5.51 -3.19 4.28
C PHE A 15 -4.75 -4.39 4.83
N PRO A 16 -3.39 -4.37 4.85
CA PRO A 16 -2.61 -5.29 5.66
C PRO A 16 -2.91 -5.05 7.15
N VAL A 17 -3.14 -6.11 7.90
CA VAL A 17 -3.49 -6.04 9.33
C VAL A 17 -2.56 -6.95 10.12
N TYR A 18 -1.86 -6.39 11.10
CA TYR A 18 -1.10 -7.16 12.08
C TYR A 18 -1.16 -6.51 13.45
N ASN A 19 -2.08 -6.98 14.28
CA ASN A 19 -2.37 -6.45 15.61
C ASN A 19 -2.86 -4.99 15.65
N ASP A 20 -3.49 -4.51 14.57
CA ASP A 20 -4.00 -3.13 14.41
C ASP A 20 -5.48 -2.99 14.84
N TRP A 21 -5.90 -3.75 15.86
CA TRP A 21 -7.29 -3.82 16.33
C TRP A 21 -7.90 -2.45 16.68
N GLY A 22 -7.08 -1.50 17.15
CA GLY A 22 -7.55 -0.18 17.58
C GLY A 22 -7.79 0.82 16.46
N THR A 23 -7.20 0.62 15.29
CA THR A 23 -7.21 1.57 14.18
C THR A 23 -8.00 1.07 12.98
N ILE A 24 -7.94 -0.22 12.70
CA ILE A 24 -8.52 -0.81 11.49
C ILE A 24 -10.03 -0.56 11.32
N PRO A 25 -10.88 -0.55 12.37
CA PRO A 25 -12.30 -0.25 12.19
C PRO A 25 -12.54 1.12 11.58
N THR A 26 -11.85 2.14 12.09
CA THR A 26 -11.98 3.52 11.59
C THR A 26 -11.46 3.63 10.15
N MET A 27 -10.31 3.02 9.86
CA MET A 27 -9.72 3.02 8.51
C MET A 27 -10.68 2.46 7.47
N VAL A 28 -11.31 1.32 7.79
CA VAL A 28 -12.26 0.64 6.90
C VAL A 28 -13.51 1.48 6.66
N LEU A 29 -14.13 2.01 7.72
CA LEU A 29 -15.34 2.82 7.61
C LEU A 29 -15.12 4.13 6.83
N LEU A 30 -13.96 4.77 7.00
CA LEU A 30 -13.60 5.95 6.23
C LEU A 30 -13.36 5.63 4.76
N ALA A 31 -12.70 4.50 4.45
CA ALA A 31 -12.52 4.04 3.09
C ALA A 31 -13.86 3.69 2.43
N GLU A 32 -14.74 2.96 3.13
CA GLU A 32 -16.08 2.61 2.64
C GLU A 32 -16.87 3.84 2.22
N ARG A 33 -16.85 4.90 3.05
CA ARG A 33 -17.53 6.17 2.74
C ARG A 33 -17.07 6.78 1.41
N VAL A 34 -15.76 6.73 1.11
CA VAL A 34 -15.23 7.23 -0.16
C VAL A 34 -15.63 6.31 -1.31
N LEU A 35 -15.52 5.00 -1.12
CA LEU A 35 -15.85 4.01 -2.13
C LEU A 35 -17.34 4.04 -2.50
N GLU A 36 -18.25 4.21 -1.54
CA GLU A 36 -19.69 4.37 -1.80
C GLU A 36 -20.00 5.61 -2.67
N LYS A 37 -19.22 6.67 -2.53
CA LYS A 37 -19.42 7.91 -3.31
C LYS A 37 -18.80 7.85 -4.70
N TYR A 38 -17.61 7.26 -4.83
CA TYR A 38 -16.75 7.39 -6.02
C TYR A 38 -16.58 6.12 -6.85
N ALA A 39 -16.98 4.96 -6.36
CA ALA A 39 -16.87 3.69 -7.09
C ALA A 39 -18.24 3.20 -7.60
N ASP A 40 -18.26 2.56 -8.78
CA ASP A 40 -19.46 1.84 -9.26
C ASP A 40 -19.67 0.55 -8.51
N ASN A 41 -18.58 -0.18 -8.30
CA ASN A 41 -18.55 -1.39 -7.48
C ASN A 41 -17.30 -1.35 -6.61
N TYR A 42 -17.39 -1.86 -5.40
CA TYR A 42 -16.23 -1.98 -4.53
C TYR A 42 -16.25 -3.24 -3.67
N GLU A 43 -15.09 -3.61 -3.22
CA GLU A 43 -14.88 -4.53 -2.10
C GLU A 43 -13.80 -3.97 -1.17
N ILE A 44 -13.87 -4.36 0.09
CA ILE A 44 -12.83 -4.06 1.08
C ILE A 44 -12.24 -5.40 1.54
N ILE A 45 -10.92 -5.51 1.52
CA ILE A 45 -10.20 -6.73 1.89
C ILE A 45 -9.31 -6.43 3.08
N LEU A 46 -9.52 -7.13 4.19
CA LEU A 46 -8.61 -7.12 5.33
C LEU A 46 -7.70 -8.34 5.22
N VAL A 47 -6.40 -8.12 5.13
CA VAL A 47 -5.42 -9.20 5.08
C VAL A 47 -4.81 -9.36 6.47
N ASP A 48 -5.39 -10.25 7.27
CA ASP A 48 -4.89 -10.58 8.61
C ASP A 48 -3.65 -11.47 8.52
N ASP A 49 -2.50 -10.88 8.77
CA ASP A 49 -1.20 -11.57 8.69
C ASP A 49 -0.84 -12.32 10.00
N GLY A 50 -1.77 -13.13 10.48
CA GLY A 50 -1.57 -13.94 11.68
C GLY A 50 -1.63 -13.14 12.97
N SER A 51 -2.58 -12.23 13.10
CA SER A 51 -2.78 -11.41 14.31
C SER A 51 -3.24 -12.21 15.52
N ASN A 52 -3.16 -11.56 16.69
CA ASN A 52 -3.67 -12.08 17.97
C ASN A 52 -5.20 -12.17 18.00
N GLY A 53 -5.72 -12.85 19.06
CA GLY A 53 -7.16 -13.11 19.20
C GLY A 53 -8.02 -11.85 19.30
N LEU A 54 -7.51 -10.76 19.89
CA LEU A 54 -8.25 -9.49 19.99
C LEU A 54 -8.49 -8.87 18.62
N THR A 55 -7.45 -8.86 17.77
CA THR A 55 -7.58 -8.38 16.39
C THR A 55 -8.59 -9.22 15.62
N LYS A 56 -8.48 -10.54 15.68
CA LYS A 56 -9.43 -11.45 15.01
C LYS A 56 -10.88 -11.18 15.44
N LEU A 57 -11.11 -10.99 16.74
CA LEU A 57 -12.43 -10.64 17.26
C LEU A 57 -12.96 -9.32 16.68
N VAL A 58 -12.12 -8.31 16.55
CA VAL A 58 -12.49 -7.01 15.96
C VAL A 58 -12.83 -7.17 14.49
N LEU A 59 -12.03 -7.92 13.73
CA LEU A 59 -12.27 -8.18 12.30
C LEU A 59 -13.61 -8.90 12.08
N GLU A 60 -13.91 -9.92 12.87
CA GLU A 60 -15.20 -10.63 12.79
C GLU A 60 -16.39 -9.71 13.13
N ARG A 61 -16.23 -8.80 14.10
CA ARG A 61 -17.28 -7.83 14.44
C ARG A 61 -17.48 -6.74 13.38
N LEU A 62 -16.50 -6.48 12.53
CA LEU A 62 -16.63 -5.57 11.39
C LEU A 62 -17.44 -6.18 10.25
N LYS A 63 -17.34 -7.47 10.04
CA LYS A 63 -17.93 -8.19 8.90
C LYS A 63 -19.41 -7.87 8.64
N PRO A 64 -20.31 -7.85 9.65
CA PRO A 64 -21.71 -7.48 9.44
C PRO A 64 -21.95 -5.97 9.29
N LYS A 65 -20.96 -5.11 9.55
CA LYS A 65 -21.10 -3.65 9.57
C LYS A 65 -20.60 -2.96 8.33
N VAL A 66 -19.78 -3.62 7.53
CA VAL A 66 -19.12 -3.09 6.35
C VAL A 66 -19.56 -3.89 5.13
N LYS A 67 -20.09 -3.19 4.14
CA LYS A 67 -20.55 -3.84 2.90
C LYS A 67 -19.36 -4.39 2.12
N ASN A 68 -19.58 -5.55 1.48
CA ASN A 68 -18.57 -6.18 0.62
C ASN A 68 -17.20 -6.40 1.30
N LEU A 69 -17.19 -6.61 2.63
CA LEU A 69 -15.99 -6.90 3.38
C LEU A 69 -15.59 -8.37 3.21
N LYS A 70 -14.31 -8.56 2.84
CA LYS A 70 -13.64 -9.86 2.76
C LYS A 70 -12.47 -9.89 3.72
N ILE A 71 -12.28 -10.99 4.43
CA ILE A 71 -11.11 -11.20 5.30
C ILE A 71 -10.29 -12.35 4.70
N ILE A 72 -9.00 -12.08 4.47
CA ILE A 72 -8.00 -13.09 4.10
C ILE A 72 -7.13 -13.30 5.32
N THR A 73 -7.15 -14.49 5.90
CA THR A 73 -6.37 -14.80 7.12
C THR A 73 -5.19 -15.70 6.77
N HIS A 74 -4.00 -15.31 7.19
CA HIS A 74 -2.82 -16.16 7.17
C HIS A 74 -2.75 -16.97 8.47
N GLU A 75 -2.50 -18.26 8.36
CA GLU A 75 -2.29 -19.14 9.53
C GLU A 75 -1.09 -18.71 10.38
N LYS A 76 -0.05 -18.19 9.73
CA LYS A 76 1.18 -17.67 10.34
C LYS A 76 1.54 -16.35 9.66
N ASN A 77 2.21 -15.47 10.41
CA ASN A 77 2.73 -14.22 9.88
C ASN A 77 3.67 -14.49 8.70
N LYS A 78 3.31 -13.99 7.52
CA LYS A 78 4.09 -14.07 6.29
C LYS A 78 4.93 -12.82 6.05
N GLY A 79 4.76 -11.81 6.89
CA GLY A 79 5.39 -10.49 6.78
C GLY A 79 4.64 -9.54 5.87
N TYR A 80 4.99 -8.26 5.98
CA TYR A 80 4.31 -7.17 5.28
C TYR A 80 4.12 -7.43 3.78
N GLY A 81 5.19 -7.83 3.08
CA GLY A 81 5.11 -8.16 1.66
C GLY A 81 4.22 -9.37 1.36
N GLY A 82 4.10 -10.31 2.29
CA GLY A 82 3.15 -11.42 2.19
C GLY A 82 1.71 -10.92 2.21
N ALA A 83 1.41 -9.99 3.10
CA ALA A 83 0.08 -9.37 3.21
C ALA A 83 -0.25 -8.52 1.97
N ILE A 84 0.71 -7.69 1.49
CA ILE A 84 0.56 -6.91 0.25
C ILE A 84 0.24 -7.82 -0.94
N LYS A 85 0.99 -8.90 -1.12
CA LYS A 85 0.74 -9.87 -2.21
C LYS A 85 -0.65 -10.49 -2.11
N SER A 86 -1.05 -10.91 -0.92
CA SER A 86 -2.38 -11.50 -0.72
C SER A 86 -3.51 -10.50 -1.00
N GLY A 87 -3.32 -9.22 -0.67
CA GLY A 87 -4.26 -8.14 -0.98
C GLY A 87 -4.36 -7.89 -2.49
N ILE A 88 -3.23 -7.72 -3.16
CA ILE A 88 -3.18 -7.47 -4.61
C ILE A 88 -3.82 -8.64 -5.38
N TYR A 89 -3.34 -9.87 -5.17
CA TYR A 89 -3.83 -11.03 -5.91
C TYR A 89 -5.21 -11.52 -5.48
N GLY A 90 -5.66 -11.12 -4.27
CA GLY A 90 -7.01 -11.36 -3.78
C GLY A 90 -8.05 -10.35 -4.30
N SER A 91 -7.61 -9.26 -4.90
CA SER A 91 -8.45 -8.20 -5.49
C SER A 91 -9.05 -8.62 -6.81
N LYS A 92 -10.33 -8.28 -7.05
CA LYS A 92 -11.06 -8.69 -8.26
C LYS A 92 -11.40 -7.54 -9.21
N TYR A 93 -11.45 -6.29 -8.71
CA TYR A 93 -11.89 -5.15 -9.49
C TYR A 93 -10.76 -4.48 -10.30
N GLU A 94 -11.13 -3.56 -11.18
CA GLU A 94 -10.26 -2.87 -12.13
C GLU A 94 -9.11 -2.13 -11.45
N LEU A 95 -9.42 -1.42 -10.37
CA LEU A 95 -8.43 -0.71 -9.57
C LEU A 95 -8.21 -1.39 -8.23
N VAL A 96 -6.98 -1.33 -7.77
CA VAL A 96 -6.55 -1.81 -6.46
C VAL A 96 -6.00 -0.63 -5.66
N PHE A 97 -6.66 -0.32 -4.57
CA PHE A 97 -6.16 0.63 -3.58
C PHE A 97 -5.59 -0.12 -2.37
N TYR A 98 -4.49 0.37 -1.81
CA TYR A 98 -4.06 -0.09 -0.50
C TYR A 98 -3.44 1.01 0.35
N THR A 99 -3.59 0.83 1.66
CA THR A 99 -2.88 1.59 2.68
C THR A 99 -2.74 0.76 3.95
N ASP A 100 -1.78 1.13 4.80
CA ASP A 100 -1.56 0.47 6.08
C ASP A 100 -2.74 0.65 7.04
N GLY A 101 -2.99 -0.35 7.89
CA GLY A 101 -4.08 -0.35 8.88
C GLY A 101 -3.79 0.46 10.16
N ASP A 102 -2.63 1.13 10.27
CA ASP A 102 -2.12 1.76 11.49
C ASP A 102 -2.54 3.23 11.71
N ALA A 103 -3.43 3.73 10.84
CA ALA A 103 -3.95 5.10 10.85
C ALA A 103 -2.90 6.20 10.63
N GLN A 104 -1.75 5.89 10.03
CA GLN A 104 -0.79 6.91 9.62
C GLN A 104 -1.22 7.66 8.35
N TYR A 105 -2.18 7.14 7.60
CA TYR A 105 -2.83 7.80 6.47
C TYR A 105 -4.33 7.95 6.72
N ASN A 106 -4.94 8.97 6.10
CA ASN A 106 -6.37 9.18 6.17
C ASN A 106 -7.06 8.57 4.93
N PRO A 107 -7.89 7.51 5.05
CA PRO A 107 -8.56 6.90 3.91
C PRO A 107 -9.50 7.85 3.15
N LEU A 108 -9.93 8.97 3.73
CA LEU A 108 -10.71 9.98 3.01
C LEU A 108 -9.91 10.60 1.86
N GLU A 109 -8.57 10.59 1.93
CA GLU A 109 -7.71 11.11 0.86
C GLU A 109 -7.65 10.18 -0.37
N LEU A 110 -8.24 8.98 -0.30
CA LEU A 110 -8.47 8.12 -1.46
C LEU A 110 -9.26 8.86 -2.58
N GLU A 111 -10.14 9.78 -2.21
CA GLU A 111 -10.83 10.67 -3.16
C GLU A 111 -9.83 11.33 -4.11
N SER A 112 -8.75 11.91 -3.57
CA SER A 112 -7.72 12.59 -4.40
C SER A 112 -7.01 11.64 -5.37
N LEU A 113 -6.80 10.38 -4.97
CA LEU A 113 -6.22 9.38 -5.87
C LEU A 113 -7.19 8.99 -6.99
N ILE A 114 -8.48 8.83 -6.66
CA ILE A 114 -9.51 8.50 -7.65
C ILE A 114 -9.65 9.64 -8.66
N LEU A 115 -9.67 10.90 -8.20
CA LEU A 115 -9.75 12.08 -9.07
C LEU A 115 -8.52 12.25 -9.97
N ALA A 116 -7.35 11.80 -9.50
CA ALA A 116 -6.11 11.82 -10.27
C ALA A 116 -5.94 10.61 -11.20
N MET A 117 -6.75 9.55 -11.01
CA MET A 117 -6.74 8.37 -11.87
C MET A 117 -7.42 8.69 -13.20
N LYS A 118 -6.61 9.09 -14.18
CA LYS A 118 -7.05 9.36 -15.55
C LYS A 118 -6.68 8.18 -16.45
N ASP A 119 -7.22 8.18 -17.67
CA ASP A 119 -6.97 7.09 -18.62
C ASP A 119 -5.48 6.88 -18.93
N GLU A 120 -4.67 7.93 -18.81
CA GLU A 120 -3.22 7.87 -19.01
C GLU A 120 -2.42 7.37 -17.80
N ALA A 121 -3.00 7.34 -16.61
CA ALA A 121 -2.31 6.89 -15.40
C ALA A 121 -2.60 5.41 -15.13
N ASP A 122 -1.53 4.66 -14.88
CA ASP A 122 -1.61 3.28 -14.45
C ASP A 122 -1.55 3.16 -12.92
N ILE A 123 -0.86 4.11 -12.29
CA ILE A 123 -0.65 4.18 -10.84
C ILE A 123 -0.78 5.63 -10.38
N VAL A 124 -1.60 5.87 -9.37
CA VAL A 124 -1.59 7.11 -8.60
C VAL A 124 -0.93 6.83 -7.26
N ASN A 125 0.25 7.41 -7.07
CA ASN A 125 1.05 7.24 -5.85
C ASN A 125 0.90 8.46 -4.94
N GLY A 126 0.58 8.23 -3.67
CA GLY A 126 0.67 9.28 -2.68
C GLY A 126 2.14 9.69 -2.43
N TYR A 127 2.38 10.93 -2.05
CA TYR A 127 3.64 11.34 -1.45
C TYR A 127 3.37 12.17 -0.20
N LYS A 128 4.15 11.91 0.87
CA LYS A 128 3.97 12.56 2.16
C LYS A 128 4.31 14.05 2.07
N ILE A 129 3.36 14.92 2.45
CA ILE A 129 3.57 16.38 2.49
C ILE A 129 4.56 16.70 3.61
N GLU A 130 4.32 16.15 4.81
CA GLU A 130 5.17 16.32 5.97
C GLU A 130 5.46 14.96 6.62
N ARG A 131 6.66 14.84 7.18
CA ARG A 131 7.05 13.66 7.97
C ARG A 131 7.09 14.06 9.45
N ASN A 132 6.14 13.59 10.20
CA ASN A 132 6.08 13.78 11.65
C ASN A 132 6.89 12.72 12.41
N ASP A 133 8.02 12.31 11.85
CA ASP A 133 8.93 11.33 12.44
C ASP A 133 10.01 11.98 13.29
N PRO A 134 10.58 11.29 14.30
CA PRO A 134 11.78 11.72 15.01
C PRO A 134 12.96 11.97 14.04
N LEU A 135 13.87 12.89 14.39
CA LEU A 135 14.94 13.36 13.52
C LEU A 135 15.80 12.20 12.94
N TYR A 136 16.16 11.20 13.78
CA TYR A 136 16.96 10.06 13.33
C TYR A 136 16.23 9.23 12.24
N ARG A 137 14.90 9.11 12.34
CA ARG A 137 14.09 8.42 11.30
C ARG A 137 14.05 9.22 10.01
N LYS A 138 13.97 10.55 10.10
CA LYS A 138 14.02 11.42 8.93
C LYS A 138 15.36 11.28 8.20
N ILE A 139 16.47 11.20 8.94
CA ILE A 139 17.83 11.02 8.36
C ILE A 139 17.94 9.65 7.68
N ILE A 140 17.57 8.57 8.38
CA ILE A 140 17.63 7.20 7.82
C ILE A 140 16.70 7.08 6.61
N GLY A 141 15.48 7.61 6.68
CA GLY A 141 14.54 7.62 5.58
C GLY A 141 15.04 8.42 4.37
N ARG A 142 15.73 9.55 4.59
CA ARG A 142 16.33 10.33 3.52
C ARG A 142 17.50 9.59 2.85
N LEU A 143 18.36 8.95 3.64
CA LEU A 143 19.43 8.10 3.10
C LEU A 143 18.86 6.94 2.27
N TYR A 144 17.86 6.24 2.80
CA TYR A 144 17.18 5.16 2.10
C TYR A 144 16.55 5.65 0.78
N TYR A 145 15.90 6.80 0.78
CA TYR A 145 15.36 7.43 -0.43
C TYR A 145 16.43 7.68 -1.50
N TYR A 146 17.58 8.26 -1.13
CA TYR A 146 18.64 8.52 -2.09
C TYR A 146 19.26 7.22 -2.63
N VAL A 147 19.46 6.22 -1.77
CA VAL A 147 20.00 4.92 -2.17
C VAL A 147 19.05 4.21 -3.13
N THR A 148 17.76 4.13 -2.81
CA THR A 148 16.77 3.49 -3.67
C THR A 148 16.59 4.22 -5.00
N ARG A 149 16.57 5.55 -4.98
CA ARG A 149 16.50 6.38 -6.19
C ARG A 149 17.72 6.19 -7.10
N MET A 150 18.91 6.11 -6.53
CA MET A 150 20.16 5.87 -7.28
C MET A 150 20.16 4.45 -7.89
N LEU A 151 19.76 3.43 -7.13
CA LEU A 151 19.78 2.05 -7.59
C LEU A 151 18.72 1.76 -8.66
N PHE A 152 17.51 2.30 -8.50
CA PHE A 152 16.36 1.93 -9.33
C PHE A 152 15.91 3.03 -10.29
N SER A 153 16.49 4.24 -10.20
CA SER A 153 16.16 5.37 -11.09
C SER A 153 14.68 5.78 -11.03
N PHE A 154 14.07 5.74 -9.84
CA PHE A 154 12.68 6.16 -9.66
C PHE A 154 12.45 7.61 -10.06
N LYS A 155 11.34 7.85 -10.75
CA LYS A 155 10.84 9.19 -11.09
C LYS A 155 9.81 9.70 -10.07
N ILE A 156 9.31 8.83 -9.17
CA ILE A 156 8.33 9.18 -8.13
C ILE A 156 9.01 9.82 -6.92
N LYS A 157 8.27 10.68 -6.21
CA LYS A 157 8.75 11.43 -5.04
C LYS A 157 8.90 10.57 -3.79
N ASP A 158 8.03 9.59 -3.60
CA ASP A 158 8.03 8.75 -2.39
C ASP A 158 7.68 7.30 -2.71
N VAL A 159 8.71 6.43 -2.77
CA VAL A 159 8.54 5.00 -3.03
C VAL A 159 7.99 4.24 -1.80
N ASP A 160 8.14 4.83 -0.62
CA ASP A 160 7.70 4.24 0.66
C ASP A 160 6.37 4.83 1.16
N CYS A 161 5.63 5.50 0.29
CA CYS A 161 4.29 5.93 0.63
C CYS A 161 3.32 4.77 0.35
N ASP A 162 2.83 4.14 1.41
CA ASP A 162 1.87 3.03 1.32
C ASP A 162 0.43 3.56 1.24
N PHE A 163 0.20 4.42 0.26
CA PHE A 163 -1.10 4.98 -0.09
C PHE A 163 -1.18 5.09 -1.61
N ARG A 164 -1.68 4.02 -2.27
CA ARG A 164 -1.61 3.86 -3.73
C ARG A 164 -2.90 3.32 -4.31
N LEU A 165 -3.24 3.86 -5.49
CA LEU A 165 -4.31 3.36 -6.36
C LEU A 165 -3.69 2.91 -7.68
N MET A 166 -3.92 1.67 -8.09
CA MET A 166 -3.21 1.03 -9.21
C MET A 166 -4.17 0.23 -10.08
N ARG A 167 -3.93 0.15 -11.39
CA ARG A 167 -4.66 -0.77 -12.26
C ARG A 167 -4.28 -2.22 -11.92
N ARG A 168 -5.28 -3.06 -11.67
CA ARG A 168 -5.08 -4.49 -11.35
C ARG A 168 -4.36 -5.24 -12.46
N SER A 169 -4.61 -4.87 -13.71
CA SER A 169 -3.97 -5.49 -14.89
C SER A 169 -2.43 -5.43 -14.87
N LEU A 170 -1.84 -4.45 -14.17
CA LEU A 170 -0.38 -4.35 -14.01
C LEU A 170 0.24 -5.56 -13.30
N PHE A 171 -0.56 -6.28 -12.52
CA PHE A 171 -0.12 -7.43 -11.73
C PHE A 171 -0.35 -8.77 -12.43
N GLU A 172 -0.94 -8.76 -13.61
CA GLU A 172 -1.05 -9.95 -14.45
C GLU A 172 0.36 -10.36 -14.90
N ASN A 173 0.72 -11.62 -14.61
CA ASN A 173 2.07 -12.15 -14.88
C ASN A 173 3.21 -11.38 -14.19
N LEU A 174 2.93 -10.65 -13.10
CA LEU A 174 3.93 -10.01 -12.26
C LEU A 174 4.14 -10.84 -11.00
N GLU A 175 5.31 -11.43 -10.82
CA GLU A 175 5.67 -12.13 -9.59
C GLU A 175 6.36 -11.18 -8.61
N LEU A 176 5.77 -11.00 -7.41
CA LEU A 176 6.41 -10.30 -6.29
C LEU A 176 7.00 -11.34 -5.32
N ARG A 177 8.30 -11.25 -5.04
CA ARG A 177 9.05 -12.29 -4.30
C ARG A 177 9.29 -11.96 -2.84
N TYR A 178 9.47 -10.67 -2.51
CA TYR A 178 9.83 -10.29 -1.15
C TYR A 178 8.62 -10.29 -0.21
N ASN A 179 8.85 -10.78 1.02
CA ASN A 179 7.85 -10.79 2.10
C ASN A 179 8.08 -9.65 3.12
N SER A 180 9.12 -8.86 2.95
CA SER A 180 9.42 -7.68 3.78
C SER A 180 8.95 -6.39 3.12
N GLY A 181 9.18 -5.22 3.73
CA GLY A 181 8.90 -3.90 3.15
C GLY A 181 9.59 -3.63 1.80
N ILE A 182 10.61 -4.43 1.43
CA ILE A 182 11.23 -4.38 0.10
C ILE A 182 10.22 -4.65 -1.04
N VAL A 183 9.10 -5.29 -0.75
CA VAL A 183 8.03 -5.52 -1.73
C VAL A 183 7.56 -4.23 -2.39
N CYS A 184 7.54 -3.10 -1.68
CA CYS A 184 7.15 -1.80 -2.25
C CYS A 184 8.16 -1.33 -3.30
N VAL A 185 9.45 -1.44 -3.00
CA VAL A 185 10.53 -1.13 -3.95
C VAL A 185 10.52 -2.11 -5.12
N GLU A 186 10.34 -3.41 -4.86
CA GLU A 186 10.22 -4.43 -5.91
C GLU A 186 9.07 -4.13 -6.86
N MET A 187 7.88 -3.88 -6.31
CA MET A 187 6.68 -3.59 -7.06
C MET A 187 6.88 -2.37 -7.96
N ILE A 188 7.26 -1.23 -7.38
CA ILE A 188 7.44 0.01 -8.14
C ILE A 188 8.56 -0.14 -9.17
N SER A 189 9.66 -0.82 -8.85
CA SER A 189 10.75 -1.06 -9.80
C SER A 189 10.29 -1.87 -11.01
N LYS A 190 9.61 -2.99 -10.78
CA LYS A 190 9.12 -3.86 -11.85
C LYS A 190 8.09 -3.16 -12.72
N LEU A 191 7.14 -2.45 -12.09
CA LEU A 191 6.12 -1.70 -12.83
C LEU A 191 6.74 -0.56 -13.65
N THR A 192 7.74 0.15 -13.11
CA THR A 192 8.50 1.16 -13.85
C THR A 192 9.22 0.55 -15.06
N MET A 193 9.85 -0.62 -14.90
CA MET A 193 10.55 -1.30 -16.01
C MET A 193 9.58 -1.83 -17.07
N ARG A 194 8.33 -2.11 -16.71
CA ARG A 194 7.25 -2.46 -17.64
C ARG A 194 6.58 -1.25 -18.31
N GLY A 195 7.05 -0.03 -18.01
CA GLY A 195 6.57 1.19 -18.63
C GLY A 195 5.30 1.79 -17.99
N ALA A 196 4.94 1.37 -16.77
CA ALA A 196 3.79 1.94 -16.08
C ALA A 196 3.91 3.46 -15.90
N LYS A 197 2.81 4.17 -16.13
CA LYS A 197 2.71 5.62 -16.02
C LYS A 197 2.21 6.02 -14.64
N PHE A 198 2.94 6.90 -13.98
CA PHE A 198 2.66 7.36 -12.63
C PHE A 198 2.06 8.77 -12.63
N ALA A 199 1.00 8.95 -11.86
CA ALA A 199 0.57 10.23 -11.32
C ALA A 199 0.88 10.28 -9.81
N GLU A 200 0.99 11.48 -9.25
CA GLU A 200 1.33 11.64 -7.83
C GLU A 200 0.43 12.69 -7.19
N VAL A 201 -0.06 12.39 -5.98
CA VAL A 201 -0.86 13.32 -5.19
C VAL A 201 -0.24 13.51 -3.79
N PRO A 202 -0.34 14.72 -3.22
CA PRO A 202 0.08 14.95 -1.84
C PRO A 202 -0.89 14.25 -0.88
N VAL A 203 -0.36 13.62 0.17
CA VAL A 203 -1.13 12.99 1.23
C VAL A 203 -0.55 13.34 2.60
N ASN A 204 -1.44 13.45 3.59
CA ASN A 204 -1.03 13.68 4.97
C ASN A 204 -0.49 12.39 5.60
N HIS A 205 0.54 12.53 6.43
CA HIS A 205 1.11 11.42 7.18
C HIS A 205 1.13 11.76 8.68
N TYR A 206 0.35 11.02 9.45
CA TYR A 206 0.12 11.26 10.86
C TYR A 206 1.05 10.42 11.75
N TYR A 207 1.12 10.79 13.03
CA TYR A 207 1.77 9.94 14.01
C TYR A 207 1.02 8.62 14.16
N ARG A 208 1.76 7.52 14.32
CA ARG A 208 1.18 6.21 14.60
C ARG A 208 0.42 6.28 15.93
N MET A 209 -0.88 5.96 15.90
CA MET A 209 -1.75 6.03 17.06
C MET A 209 -1.62 4.81 17.98
N SER A 210 -1.23 3.65 17.47
CA SER A 210 -1.09 2.42 18.24
C SER A 210 0.06 1.53 17.72
N GLY A 211 0.54 0.62 18.59
CA GLY A 211 1.58 -0.34 18.22
C GLY A 211 3.00 0.24 18.20
N LYS A 212 3.97 -0.65 18.02
CA LYS A 212 5.40 -0.28 17.86
C LYS A 212 5.83 -0.54 16.43
N SER A 213 6.54 0.41 15.82
CA SER A 213 7.14 0.20 14.51
C SER A 213 8.05 -1.03 14.53
N GLN A 214 7.74 -2.00 13.68
CA GLN A 214 8.53 -3.23 13.54
C GLN A 214 9.80 -3.00 12.70
N PHE A 215 9.94 -1.84 12.05
CA PHE A 215 10.96 -1.61 11.04
C PHE A 215 12.34 -1.27 11.63
N PHE A 216 12.40 -0.52 12.75
CA PHE A 216 13.65 0.02 13.30
C PHE A 216 14.38 -0.98 14.23
N ASN A 217 14.98 -2.01 13.62
CA ASN A 217 15.94 -2.89 14.25
C ASN A 217 17.21 -2.95 13.37
N PHE A 218 18.39 -2.80 13.96
CA PHE A 218 19.68 -2.76 13.24
C PHE A 218 19.86 -3.97 12.30
N ARG A 219 19.51 -5.16 12.78
CA ARG A 219 19.55 -6.40 11.96
C ARG A 219 18.60 -6.33 10.76
N ARG A 220 17.41 -5.73 10.92
CA ARG A 220 16.45 -5.55 9.82
C ARG A 220 16.94 -4.53 8.81
N ILE A 221 17.52 -3.41 9.26
CA ILE A 221 18.10 -2.39 8.37
C ILE A 221 19.22 -2.98 7.53
N PHE A 222 20.13 -3.75 8.14
CA PHE A 222 21.20 -4.43 7.42
C PHE A 222 20.67 -5.44 6.40
N ASN A 223 19.73 -6.29 6.78
CA ASN A 223 19.09 -7.24 5.86
C ASN A 223 18.33 -6.53 4.73
N THR A 224 17.72 -5.37 4.99
CA THR A 224 17.09 -4.54 3.97
C THR A 224 18.11 -4.09 2.93
N GLY A 225 19.30 -3.65 3.35
CA GLY A 225 20.40 -3.29 2.44
C GLY A 225 20.81 -4.45 1.52
N ILE A 226 21.00 -5.64 2.10
CA ILE A 226 21.33 -6.85 1.31
C ILE A 226 20.21 -7.18 0.32
N HIS A 227 18.95 -7.11 0.75
CA HIS A 227 17.82 -7.39 -0.13
C HIS A 227 17.69 -6.35 -1.25
N LEU A 228 17.98 -5.07 -0.99
CA LEU A 228 17.99 -4.02 -2.02
C LEU A 228 19.06 -4.31 -3.08
N LEU A 229 20.27 -4.70 -2.69
CA LEU A 229 21.32 -5.06 -3.64
C LEU A 229 20.96 -6.30 -4.48
N LYS A 230 20.39 -7.32 -3.83
CA LYS A 230 19.90 -8.53 -4.54
C LYS A 230 18.77 -8.16 -5.51
N LEU A 231 17.84 -7.31 -5.11
CA LEU A 231 16.75 -6.84 -5.95
C LEU A 231 17.31 -6.05 -7.14
N TRP A 232 18.23 -5.11 -6.89
CA TRP A 232 18.90 -4.35 -7.94
C TRP A 232 19.56 -5.25 -8.97
N TYR A 233 20.36 -6.23 -8.52
CA TYR A 233 21.02 -7.19 -9.41
C TYR A 233 20.00 -7.95 -10.28
N ARG A 234 18.91 -8.43 -9.69
CA ARG A 234 17.85 -9.13 -10.41
C ARG A 234 17.18 -8.25 -11.46
N ILE A 235 16.82 -7.03 -11.10
CA ILE A 235 16.09 -6.13 -12.02
C ILE A 235 17.03 -5.55 -13.09
N LYS A 236 18.19 -5.02 -12.70
CA LYS A 236 19.05 -4.28 -13.64
C LYS A 236 19.96 -5.18 -14.46
N ILE A 237 20.43 -6.28 -13.88
CA ILE A 237 21.38 -7.20 -14.55
C ILE A 237 20.64 -8.38 -15.17
N ARG A 238 19.79 -9.06 -14.38
CA ARG A 238 19.07 -10.26 -14.87
C ARG A 238 17.76 -9.96 -15.59
N LYS A 239 17.29 -8.71 -15.57
CA LYS A 239 16.04 -8.24 -16.20
C LYS A 239 14.80 -9.07 -15.78
N GLU A 240 14.72 -9.45 -14.52
CA GLU A 240 13.60 -10.20 -13.93
C GLU A 240 12.46 -9.22 -13.51
N TYR A 241 11.64 -8.76 -14.47
CA TYR A 241 10.52 -7.83 -14.21
C TYR A 241 9.29 -8.14 -15.07
#